data_74e0a935bc38e9b342fe53c5b52639ce
#
_entry.id   74e0a935bc38e9b342fe53c5b52639ce
#
_cell.length_a   1.000
_cell.length_b   1.000
_cell.length_c   1.000
_cell.angle_alpha   90.00
_cell.angle_beta   90.00
_cell.angle_gamma   90.00
#
_symmetry.space_group_name_H-M   'P 1'
#
loop_
_entity.id
_entity.type
_entity.pdbx_description
1 polymer ?
#
loop_
_entity_poly.entity_id
_entity_poly.type
_entity_poly.pdbx_seq_one_letter_code
_entity_poly.pdbx_strand_id
1 'polypeptide(L)'
;MKKLLYILVLISSQSYSQEIALLKYNGGGDWYANPTSLPNLIKFTNQNINTKIKTKPATVEPGSPDLFSYPFVHMTGHGNVVFNDAEILNLRNYMLSGGFLHIDDNFGMD
;
A
#
# COMPACT_ATOMS: atom_id res chain seq x y z
N MET A 1 1.31 -38.08 -30.10
CA MET A 1 2.51 -37.62 -29.40
C MET A 1 2.70 -36.10 -29.40
N LYS A 2 1.91 -35.38 -30.19
CA LYS A 2 1.96 -33.93 -30.22
C LYS A 2 0.96 -33.25 -29.26
N LYS A 3 0.22 -34.02 -28.47
CA LYS A 3 -0.86 -33.52 -27.62
C LYS A 3 -0.38 -33.06 -26.23
N LEU A 4 0.86 -33.33 -25.87
CA LEU A 4 1.40 -32.92 -24.55
C LEU A 4 1.88 -31.46 -24.51
N LEU A 5 2.08 -30.84 -25.67
CA LEU A 5 2.61 -29.48 -25.75
C LEU A 5 1.54 -28.42 -25.46
N TYR A 6 0.27 -28.75 -25.58
CA TYR A 6 -0.82 -27.80 -25.38
C TYR A 6 -1.25 -27.63 -23.94
N ILE A 7 -0.81 -28.51 -23.06
CA ILE A 7 -1.16 -28.47 -21.62
C ILE A 7 -0.27 -27.47 -20.88
N LEU A 8 0.90 -27.13 -21.43
CA LEU A 8 1.84 -26.23 -20.76
C LEU A 8 1.51 -24.74 -20.91
N VAL A 9 0.61 -24.41 -21.83
CA VAL A 9 0.27 -22.99 -22.10
C VAL A 9 -0.86 -22.48 -21.20
N LEU A 10 -1.50 -23.37 -20.44
CA LEU A 10 -2.51 -23.00 -19.47
C LEU A 10 -1.95 -22.66 -18.08
N ILE A 11 -0.61 -22.58 -17.98
CA ILE A 11 0.01 -22.19 -16.72
C ILE A 11 -0.05 -20.69 -16.59
N SER A 12 -1.03 -20.31 -15.81
CA SER A 12 -1.01 -19.18 -14.91
C SER A 12 -0.93 -17.80 -15.54
N SER A 13 -2.04 -17.28 -15.94
CA SER A 13 -2.31 -15.90 -15.61
C SER A 13 -2.58 -15.83 -14.09
N GLN A 14 -1.55 -15.96 -13.28
CA GLN A 14 -1.67 -15.57 -11.90
C GLN A 14 -1.81 -14.04 -11.91
N SER A 15 -3.05 -13.59 -11.83
CA SER A 15 -3.34 -12.20 -11.55
C SER A 15 -2.84 -11.92 -10.15
N TYR A 16 -1.60 -11.38 -10.04
CA TYR A 16 -1.12 -10.85 -8.77
C TYR A 16 -2.07 -9.74 -8.34
N SER A 17 -2.81 -9.95 -7.26
CA SER A 17 -3.59 -8.90 -6.66
C SER A 17 -2.62 -7.89 -6.05
N GLN A 18 -2.73 -6.62 -6.42
CA GLN A 18 -2.00 -5.54 -5.80
C GLN A 18 -2.47 -5.35 -4.36
N GLU A 19 -1.57 -4.87 -3.51
CA GLU A 19 -1.88 -4.52 -2.12
C GLU A 19 -1.68 -3.02 -1.93
N ILE A 20 -2.60 -2.42 -1.16
CA ILE A 20 -2.46 -1.08 -0.62
C ILE A 20 -2.05 -1.21 0.84
N ALA A 21 -1.14 -0.37 1.29
CA ALA A 21 -0.68 -0.36 2.67
C ALA A 21 -1.04 0.94 3.37
N LEU A 22 -1.35 0.81 4.66
CA LEU A 22 -1.46 1.91 5.61
C LEU A 22 -0.12 2.11 6.31
N LEU A 23 0.38 3.35 6.34
CA LEU A 23 1.64 3.68 6.99
C LEU A 23 1.44 3.81 8.50
N LYS A 24 2.12 2.96 9.25
CA LYS A 24 2.20 3.03 10.70
C LYS A 24 3.40 3.86 11.11
N TYR A 25 3.19 5.16 11.29
CA TYR A 25 4.23 6.11 11.70
C TYR A 25 4.28 6.29 13.21
N ASN A 26 5.39 6.85 13.70
CA ASN A 26 5.60 7.21 15.10
C ASN A 26 5.31 8.69 15.35
N GLY A 27 5.27 9.09 16.62
CA GLY A 27 5.06 10.48 17.03
C GLY A 27 3.81 10.72 17.86
N GLY A 28 2.98 9.70 18.05
CA GLY A 28 1.76 9.77 18.86
C GLY A 28 0.49 10.09 18.07
N GLY A 29 0.59 10.38 16.77
CA GLY A 29 -0.59 10.51 15.91
C GLY A 29 -1.34 9.19 15.74
N ASP A 30 -2.64 9.28 15.46
CA ASP A 30 -3.50 8.13 15.28
C ASP A 30 -3.46 7.60 13.84
N TRP A 31 -2.33 7.01 13.46
CA TRP A 31 -2.12 6.43 12.12
C TRP A 31 -3.21 5.46 11.68
N TYR A 32 -3.95 4.92 12.61
CA TYR A 32 -5.06 3.97 12.43
C TYR A 32 -6.43 4.66 12.26
N ALA A 33 -6.45 5.98 12.18
CA ALA A 33 -7.69 6.73 11.98
C ALA A 33 -8.38 6.37 10.65
N ASN A 34 -9.66 6.60 10.56
CA ASN A 34 -10.47 6.34 9.37
C ASN A 34 -10.40 4.86 8.90
N PRO A 35 -10.73 3.90 9.75
CA PRO A 35 -10.49 2.47 9.47
C PRO A 35 -11.24 1.93 8.27
N THR A 36 -12.28 2.62 7.81
CA THR A 36 -13.09 2.19 6.65
C THR A 36 -12.65 2.84 5.34
N SER A 37 -11.76 3.83 5.37
CA SER A 37 -11.41 4.61 4.17
C SER A 37 -10.72 3.75 3.10
N LEU A 38 -9.67 3.02 3.44
CA LEU A 38 -8.98 2.15 2.48
C LEU A 38 -9.82 0.95 2.04
N PRO A 39 -10.49 0.22 2.92
CA PRO A 39 -11.41 -0.83 2.47
C PRO A 39 -12.48 -0.33 1.50
N ASN A 40 -13.05 0.82 1.74
CA ASN A 40 -14.04 1.42 0.85
C ASN A 40 -13.43 1.84 -0.49
N LEU A 41 -12.24 2.44 -0.48
CA LEU A 41 -11.52 2.79 -1.70
C LEU A 41 -11.21 1.54 -2.54
N ILE A 42 -10.72 0.49 -1.92
CA ILE A 42 -10.41 -0.78 -2.59
C ILE A 42 -11.68 -1.38 -3.22
N LYS A 43 -12.77 -1.43 -2.46
CA LYS A 43 -14.05 -1.91 -2.96
C LYS A 43 -14.53 -1.10 -4.17
N PHE A 44 -14.47 0.21 -4.06
CA PHE A 44 -14.89 1.12 -5.13
C PHE A 44 -14.06 0.91 -6.41
N THR A 45 -12.74 0.85 -6.30
CA THR A 45 -11.87 0.66 -7.47
C THR A 45 -12.04 -0.71 -8.09
N ASN A 46 -12.15 -1.76 -7.29
CA ASN A 46 -12.37 -3.11 -7.80
C ASN A 46 -13.70 -3.26 -8.54
N GLN A 47 -14.72 -2.53 -8.10
CA GLN A 47 -16.06 -2.58 -8.73
C GLN A 47 -16.16 -1.71 -9.99
N ASN A 48 -15.44 -0.58 -10.04
CA ASN A 48 -15.66 0.43 -11.07
C ASN A 48 -14.61 0.45 -12.18
N ILE A 49 -13.38 0.01 -11.90
CA ILE A 49 -12.28 0.05 -12.88
C ILE A 49 -11.58 -1.31 -13.04
N ASN A 50 -12.23 -2.38 -12.64
CA ASN A 50 -11.75 -3.77 -12.81
C ASN A 50 -10.37 -4.06 -12.20
N THR A 51 -10.00 -3.37 -11.14
CA THR A 51 -8.79 -3.71 -10.39
C THR A 51 -9.01 -4.97 -9.54
N LYS A 52 -7.91 -5.62 -9.18
CA LYS A 52 -7.89 -6.80 -8.30
C LYS A 52 -7.02 -6.55 -7.09
N ILE A 53 -7.33 -5.49 -6.36
CA ILE A 53 -6.62 -5.12 -5.14
C ILE A 53 -7.13 -6.01 -4.00
N LYS A 54 -6.22 -6.49 -3.16
CA LYS A 54 -6.60 -7.22 -1.95
C LYS A 54 -7.52 -6.36 -1.08
N THR A 55 -8.63 -6.93 -0.63
CA THR A 55 -9.68 -6.20 0.08
C THR A 55 -9.26 -5.70 1.45
N LYS A 56 -8.33 -6.40 2.11
CA LYS A 56 -7.77 -5.98 3.38
C LYS A 56 -6.46 -5.22 3.15
N PRO A 57 -6.35 -3.94 3.53
CA PRO A 57 -5.09 -3.21 3.47
C PRO A 57 -4.03 -3.84 4.35
N ALA A 58 -2.78 -3.82 3.90
CA ALA A 58 -1.64 -4.14 4.73
C ALA A 58 -1.29 -2.96 5.64
N THR A 59 -0.48 -3.20 6.65
CA THR A 59 0.12 -2.16 7.49
C THR A 59 1.63 -2.25 7.36
N VAL A 60 2.30 -1.11 7.16
CA VAL A 60 3.74 -1.07 6.97
C VAL A 60 4.36 0.08 7.75
N GLU A 61 5.53 -0.15 8.30
CA GLU A 61 6.32 0.87 8.98
C GLU A 61 7.21 1.63 7.99
N PRO A 62 7.48 2.93 8.21
CA PRO A 62 8.25 3.75 7.28
C PRO A 62 9.70 3.29 7.09
N GLY A 63 10.29 2.64 8.09
CA GLY A 63 11.65 2.09 8.03
C GLY A 63 11.74 0.66 7.52
N SER A 64 10.62 0.02 7.24
CA SER A 64 10.62 -1.39 6.80
C SER A 64 11.05 -1.54 5.34
N PRO A 65 11.85 -2.58 5.01
CA PRO A 65 12.11 -2.94 3.62
C PRO A 65 10.84 -3.39 2.88
N ASP A 66 9.81 -3.83 3.59
CA ASP A 66 8.53 -4.22 3.00
C ASP A 66 7.78 -3.06 2.35
N LEU A 67 8.13 -1.82 2.67
CA LEU A 67 7.55 -0.62 2.06
C LEU A 67 7.57 -0.68 0.54
N PHE A 68 8.65 -1.19 -0.04
CA PHE A 68 8.86 -1.29 -1.49
C PHE A 68 7.96 -2.33 -2.17
N SER A 69 7.28 -3.17 -1.40
CA SER A 69 6.31 -4.15 -1.92
C SER A 69 4.95 -3.54 -2.25
N TYR A 70 4.70 -2.31 -1.80
CA TYR A 70 3.40 -1.66 -1.96
C TYR A 70 3.49 -0.49 -2.94
N PRO A 71 2.82 -0.55 -4.08
CA PRO A 71 2.83 0.55 -5.05
C PRO A 71 2.12 1.80 -4.53
N PHE A 72 1.17 1.64 -3.62
CA PHE A 72 0.41 2.72 -2.99
C PHE A 72 0.43 2.57 -1.48
N VAL A 73 0.89 3.61 -0.80
CA VAL A 73 0.92 3.70 0.67
C VAL A 73 0.11 4.91 1.10
N HIS A 74 -0.81 4.69 2.02
CA HIS A 74 -1.68 5.72 2.59
C HIS A 74 -1.24 6.10 3.99
N MET A 75 -1.22 7.39 4.25
CA MET A 75 -0.90 7.97 5.55
C MET A 75 -2.00 8.94 5.95
N THR A 76 -2.54 8.78 7.16
CA THR A 76 -3.61 9.63 7.69
C THR A 76 -3.49 9.73 9.20
N GLY A 77 -4.20 10.65 9.79
CA GLY A 77 -4.32 10.76 11.24
C GLY A 77 -4.55 12.17 11.76
N HIS A 78 -4.58 12.27 13.07
CA HIS A 78 -4.59 13.53 13.83
C HIS A 78 -3.30 13.61 14.64
N GLY A 79 -2.71 14.80 14.72
CA GLY A 79 -1.55 15.07 15.56
C GLY A 79 -0.24 14.54 14.99
N ASN A 80 0.76 14.52 15.84
CA ASN A 80 2.17 14.51 15.53
C ASN A 80 2.63 13.30 14.70
N VAL A 81 3.50 13.58 13.74
CA VAL A 81 4.24 12.60 12.96
C VAL A 81 5.73 12.81 13.22
N VAL A 82 6.45 11.76 13.56
CA VAL A 82 7.91 11.81 13.76
C VAL A 82 8.56 10.72 12.95
N PHE A 83 9.51 11.10 12.09
CA PHE A 83 10.37 10.18 11.38
C PHE A 83 11.82 10.35 11.82
N ASN A 84 12.51 9.26 12.08
CA ASN A 84 13.95 9.28 12.24
C ASN A 84 14.68 9.35 10.89
N ASP A 85 15.99 9.56 10.90
CA ASP A 85 16.76 9.74 9.67
C ASP A 85 16.70 8.50 8.74
N ALA A 86 16.69 7.30 9.32
CA ALA A 86 16.59 6.06 8.54
C ALA A 86 15.22 5.92 7.87
N GLU A 87 14.15 6.30 8.56
CA GLU A 87 12.78 6.29 8.02
C GLU A 87 12.62 7.34 6.90
N ILE A 88 13.17 8.53 7.09
CA ILE A 88 13.18 9.59 6.08
C ILE A 88 13.88 9.11 4.80
N LEU A 89 15.05 8.50 4.96
CA LEU A 89 15.80 7.96 3.81
C LEU A 89 15.03 6.85 3.11
N ASN A 90 14.41 5.95 3.86
CA ASN A 90 13.63 4.86 3.29
C ASN A 90 12.40 5.35 2.52
N LEU A 91 11.65 6.29 3.09
CA LEU A 91 10.50 6.93 2.41
C LEU A 91 10.93 7.67 1.14
N ARG A 92 12.04 8.41 1.21
CA ARG A 92 12.60 9.09 0.04
C ARG A 92 12.94 8.11 -1.07
N ASN A 93 13.65 7.04 -0.76
CA ASN A 93 14.03 6.02 -1.73
C ASN A 93 12.80 5.32 -2.30
N TYR A 94 11.79 5.05 -1.48
CA TYR A 94 10.51 4.51 -1.91
C TYR A 94 9.85 5.37 -2.99
N MET A 95 9.72 6.67 -2.75
CA MET A 95 9.12 7.60 -3.71
C MET A 95 9.97 7.77 -4.97
N LEU A 96 11.30 7.84 -4.82
CA LEU A 96 12.21 7.93 -5.96
C LEU A 96 12.20 6.68 -6.85
N SER A 97 11.89 5.53 -6.29
CA SER A 97 11.78 4.26 -7.04
C SER A 97 10.40 4.05 -7.69
N GLY A 98 9.49 5.02 -7.57
CA GLY A 98 8.17 4.99 -8.20
C GLY A 98 7.03 4.65 -7.25
N GLY A 99 7.27 4.53 -5.95
CA GLY A 99 6.22 4.37 -4.96
C GLY A 99 5.36 5.63 -4.82
N PHE A 100 4.09 5.45 -4.54
CA PHE A 100 3.15 6.55 -4.33
C PHE A 100 2.74 6.64 -2.87
N LEU A 101 3.04 7.76 -2.22
CA LEU A 101 2.64 8.05 -0.85
C LEU A 101 1.50 9.08 -0.89
N HIS A 102 0.32 8.66 -0.46
CA HIS A 102 -0.85 9.52 -0.31
C HIS A 102 -1.01 9.92 1.16
N ILE A 103 -1.03 11.22 1.42
CA ILE A 103 -1.17 11.78 2.77
C ILE A 103 -2.50 12.52 2.85
N ASP A 104 -3.32 12.12 3.81
CA ASP A 104 -4.60 12.75 4.12
C ASP A 104 -4.60 13.22 5.58
N ASP A 105 -4.29 14.48 5.76
CA ASP A 105 -4.22 15.10 7.08
C ASP A 105 -5.64 15.36 7.60
N ASN A 106 -6.05 14.64 8.63
CA ASN A 106 -7.32 14.91 9.30
C ASN A 106 -7.28 16.21 10.11
N PHE A 107 -6.19 16.46 10.79
CA PHE A 107 -5.88 17.72 11.46
C PHE A 107 -4.56 17.61 12.24
N GLY A 108 -3.64 18.53 12.01
CA GLY A 108 -2.46 18.71 12.83
C GLY A 108 -1.36 17.64 12.67
N MET A 109 -1.21 17.10 11.49
CA MET A 109 -0.08 16.24 11.14
C MET A 109 1.15 17.09 10.78
N ASP A 110 1.71 17.80 11.76
CA ASP A 110 2.87 18.67 11.58
C ASP A 110 4.18 17.92 11.80
#